data_46c5b3d13be4a989425a7dc00435b04c
#
_entry.id   46c5b3d13be4a989425a7dc00435b04c
#
_cell.length_a   1.000
_cell.length_b   1.000
_cell.length_c   1.000
_cell.angle_alpha   90.00
_cell.angle_beta   90.00
_cell.angle_gamma   90.00
#
_symmetry.space_group_name_H-M   'P 1'
#
loop_
_entity.id
_entity.type
_entity.pdbx_description
1 polymer ?
#
loop_
_entity_poly.entity_id
_entity_poly.type
_entity_poly.pdbx_seq_one_letter_code
_entity_poly.pdbx_strand_id
1 'polypeptide(L)'
;GQYPNTYGVSAAELLPGDLGFLADDDGWGHVLIFAGYDAEGTRMWVHSSGGIGVILNTPSYEGRLSYRRLSIVDYDAPVVNAPTGEALYTLEVEVTHYCACAKCCGSNAQGLTASGKQAAVGMVAMSSHYPFGTQIMINGTMYTVEDRGGSGIENNIHRVDIYVPDHQQALRMGRYTT
;
A
#
# COMPACT_ATOMS: atom_id res chain seq x y z
N GLY A 1 -21.67 13.69 17.12
CA GLY A 1 -21.77 12.31 16.68
C GLY A 1 -20.99 11.40 17.61
N GLN A 2 -21.57 10.27 17.98
CA GLN A 2 -20.84 9.28 18.75
C GLN A 2 -19.93 8.52 17.78
N TYR A 3 -18.66 8.42 18.11
CA TYR A 3 -17.69 7.61 17.39
C TYR A 3 -17.54 6.28 18.13
N PRO A 4 -18.32 5.24 17.80
CA PRO A 4 -18.21 3.94 18.45
C PRO A 4 -16.80 3.38 18.23
N ASN A 5 -16.29 2.64 19.21
CA ASN A 5 -14.96 2.04 19.17
C ASN A 5 -13.79 3.04 19.14
N THR A 6 -13.98 4.26 19.64
CA THR A 6 -12.90 5.24 19.84
C THR A 6 -13.03 5.95 21.19
N TYR A 7 -11.92 6.42 21.73
CA TYR A 7 -11.88 7.30 22.90
C TYR A 7 -10.98 8.52 22.64
N GLY A 8 -11.22 9.59 23.39
CA GLY A 8 -10.43 10.83 23.24
C GLY A 8 -9.02 10.68 23.80
N VAL A 9 -8.06 11.29 23.14
CA VAL A 9 -6.67 11.41 23.59
C VAL A 9 -6.22 12.87 23.49
N SER A 10 -5.24 13.26 24.26
CA SER A 10 -4.64 14.59 24.16
C SER A 10 -3.57 14.62 23.06
N ALA A 11 -3.20 15.81 22.62
CA ALA A 11 -2.11 16.01 21.64
C ALA A 11 -0.76 15.45 22.09
N ALA A 12 -0.53 15.36 23.40
CA ALA A 12 0.70 14.82 23.96
C ALA A 12 0.75 13.29 24.01
N GLU A 13 -0.41 12.65 23.88
CA GLU A 13 -0.57 11.19 23.94
C GLU A 13 -0.71 10.54 22.56
N LEU A 14 -0.61 11.34 21.49
CA LEU A 14 -0.77 10.83 20.12
C LEU A 14 0.23 9.73 19.79
N LEU A 15 -0.29 8.63 19.29
CA LEU A 15 0.46 7.50 18.74
C LEU A 15 0.12 7.32 17.25
N PRO A 16 1.06 6.87 16.41
CA PRO A 16 0.78 6.54 15.02
C PRO A 16 -0.45 5.63 14.90
N GLY A 17 -1.36 5.99 14.01
CA GLY A 17 -2.67 5.33 13.86
C GLY A 17 -3.83 6.01 14.59
N ASP A 18 -3.58 6.97 15.46
CA ASP A 18 -4.64 7.80 16.06
C ASP A 18 -5.33 8.65 14.98
N LEU A 19 -6.57 9.00 15.25
CA LEU A 19 -7.40 9.74 14.30
C LEU A 19 -7.50 11.22 14.72
N GLY A 20 -7.35 12.11 13.75
CA GLY A 20 -7.67 13.52 13.87
C GLY A 20 -9.00 13.81 13.17
N PHE A 21 -9.94 14.42 13.89
CA PHE A 21 -11.22 14.85 13.34
C PHE A 21 -11.29 16.36 13.29
N LEU A 22 -11.52 16.89 12.10
CA LEU A 22 -11.91 18.27 11.91
C LEU A 22 -13.44 18.31 11.86
N ALA A 23 -14.07 18.96 12.81
CA ALA A 23 -15.48 19.32 12.71
C ALA A 23 -15.57 20.69 12.04
N ASP A 24 -16.41 20.80 11.01
CA ASP A 24 -16.80 22.07 10.43
C ASP A 24 -18.23 22.46 10.88
N ASP A 25 -18.58 23.73 10.68
CA ASP A 25 -19.83 24.29 11.12
C ASP A 25 -21.03 23.71 10.33
N ASP A 26 -20.79 23.13 9.17
CA ASP A 26 -21.79 22.53 8.27
C ASP A 26 -21.99 21.02 8.53
N GLY A 27 -21.25 20.44 9.49
CA GLY A 27 -21.34 19.03 9.87
C GLY A 27 -20.61 18.09 8.91
N TRP A 28 -19.86 18.61 7.94
CA TRP A 28 -18.95 17.86 7.08
C TRP A 28 -17.60 17.79 7.77
N GLY A 29 -17.30 16.64 8.33
CA GLY A 29 -16.02 16.44 8.99
C GLY A 29 -14.94 15.94 8.03
N HIS A 30 -13.70 16.20 8.38
CA HIS A 30 -12.56 15.58 7.75
C HIS A 30 -11.85 14.70 8.76
N VAL A 31 -11.39 13.52 8.31
CA VAL A 31 -10.66 12.58 9.15
C VAL A 31 -9.24 12.41 8.62
N LEU A 32 -8.28 12.41 9.54
CA LEU A 32 -6.86 12.22 9.28
C LEU A 32 -6.36 11.07 10.15
N ILE A 33 -5.27 10.45 9.71
CA ILE A 33 -4.56 9.42 10.47
C ILE A 33 -3.22 10.01 10.88
N PHE A 34 -2.90 10.00 12.17
CA PHE A 34 -1.62 10.43 12.67
C PHE A 34 -0.51 9.46 12.23
N ALA A 35 0.49 9.94 11.53
CA ALA A 35 1.59 9.14 11.00
C ALA A 35 2.86 9.18 11.87
N GLY A 36 2.88 10.04 12.90
CA GLY A 36 4.06 10.27 13.73
C GLY A 36 4.63 11.68 13.56
N TYR A 37 5.91 11.81 13.81
CA TYR A 37 6.65 13.07 13.72
C TYR A 37 7.73 13.00 12.66
N ASP A 38 8.00 14.10 11.97
CA ASP A 38 9.17 14.23 11.10
C ASP A 38 10.47 14.40 11.91
N ALA A 39 11.59 14.59 11.22
CA ALA A 39 12.90 14.75 11.84
C ALA A 39 13.01 16.04 12.67
N GLU A 40 12.18 17.03 12.41
CA GLU A 40 12.09 18.32 13.10
C GLU A 40 11.09 18.28 14.25
N GLY A 41 10.41 17.15 14.46
CA GLY A 41 9.41 16.97 15.53
C GLY A 41 8.02 17.52 15.17
N THR A 42 7.74 17.77 13.88
CA THR A 42 6.45 18.24 13.41
C THR A 42 5.50 17.05 13.24
N ARG A 43 4.25 17.21 13.66
CA ARG A 43 3.23 16.16 13.51
C ARG A 43 2.85 15.95 12.05
N MET A 44 2.92 14.72 11.59
CA MET A 44 2.60 14.33 10.22
C MET A 44 1.28 13.57 10.17
N TRP A 45 0.45 13.89 9.19
CA TRP A 45 -0.89 13.34 9.03
C TRP A 45 -1.10 12.80 7.63
N VAL A 46 -1.66 11.60 7.54
CA VAL A 46 -2.15 11.04 6.26
C VAL A 46 -3.62 11.39 6.13
N HIS A 47 -3.99 12.02 5.03
CA HIS A 47 -5.38 12.34 4.74
C HIS A 47 -5.64 12.50 3.24
N SER A 48 -6.92 12.45 2.85
CA SER A 48 -7.33 12.75 1.49
C SER A 48 -7.50 14.25 1.30
N SER A 49 -6.88 14.80 0.27
CA SER A 49 -7.02 16.20 -0.12
C SER A 49 -7.72 16.30 -1.47
N GLY A 50 -8.77 17.11 -1.55
CA GLY A 50 -9.56 17.28 -2.77
C GLY A 50 -8.69 17.69 -3.96
N GLY A 51 -8.74 16.92 -5.05
CA GLY A 51 -7.98 17.16 -6.27
C GLY A 51 -6.53 16.68 -6.26
N ILE A 52 -5.95 16.29 -5.10
CA ILE A 52 -4.56 15.85 -5.00
C ILE A 52 -4.47 14.35 -4.67
N GLY A 53 -5.48 13.79 -3.97
CA GLY A 53 -5.49 12.41 -3.50
C GLY A 53 -5.01 12.29 -2.06
N VAL A 54 -4.42 11.14 -1.72
CA VAL A 54 -3.87 10.88 -0.38
C VAL A 54 -2.51 11.55 -0.25
N ILE A 55 -2.38 12.38 0.78
CA ILE A 55 -1.14 13.14 1.07
C ILE A 55 -0.68 12.91 2.50
N LEU A 56 0.60 13.14 2.74
CA LEU A 56 1.25 13.14 4.06
C LEU A 56 1.79 14.55 4.30
N ASN A 57 1.21 15.28 5.25
CA ASN A 57 1.68 16.62 5.62
C ASN A 57 1.17 17.03 7.01
N THR A 58 1.49 18.24 7.44
CA THR A 58 0.86 18.93 8.56
C THR A 58 -0.14 19.95 8.00
N PRO A 59 -1.45 19.70 8.08
CA PRO A 59 -2.43 20.63 7.53
C PRO A 59 -2.48 21.92 8.35
N SER A 60 -2.77 23.04 7.70
CA SER A 60 -2.85 24.36 8.34
C SER A 60 -3.92 24.46 9.44
N TYR A 61 -4.89 23.55 9.43
CA TYR A 61 -5.96 23.44 10.43
C TYR A 61 -5.66 22.42 11.54
N GLU A 62 -4.43 21.92 11.64
CA GLU A 62 -4.03 20.87 12.60
C GLU A 62 -4.43 21.23 14.06
N GLY A 63 -4.26 22.48 14.47
CA GLY A 63 -4.64 22.94 15.80
C GLY A 63 -6.16 22.93 16.12
N ARG A 64 -7.01 22.63 15.13
CA ARG A 64 -8.46 22.50 15.27
C ARG A 64 -8.94 21.05 15.35
N LEU A 65 -8.01 20.09 15.25
CA LEU A 65 -8.35 18.67 15.28
C LEU A 65 -8.70 18.21 16.69
N SER A 66 -9.74 17.41 16.83
CA SER A 66 -9.97 16.59 18.01
C SER A 66 -9.38 15.20 17.78
N TYR A 67 -8.64 14.70 18.76
CA TYR A 67 -7.88 13.46 18.61
C TYR A 67 -8.60 12.30 19.28
N ARG A 68 -8.60 11.15 18.61
CA ARG A 68 -9.24 9.94 19.10
C ARG A 68 -8.41 8.70 18.77
N ARG A 69 -8.40 7.76 19.68
CA ARG A 69 -7.74 6.46 19.54
C ARG A 69 -8.76 5.37 19.28
N LEU A 70 -8.46 4.45 18.38
CA LEU A 70 -9.28 3.28 18.11
C LEU A 70 -9.16 2.28 19.26
N SER A 71 -10.25 1.92 19.92
CA SER A 71 -10.26 0.93 21.00
C SER A 71 -10.09 -0.52 20.53
N ILE A 72 -10.17 -0.74 19.23
CA ILE A 72 -10.01 -2.07 18.60
C ILE A 72 -8.58 -2.32 18.10
N VAL A 73 -7.68 -1.32 18.23
CA VAL A 73 -6.27 -1.42 17.84
C VAL A 73 -5.43 -1.60 19.09
N ASP A 74 -4.57 -2.60 19.08
CA ASP A 74 -3.56 -2.78 20.12
C ASP A 74 -2.36 -1.88 19.84
N TYR A 75 -2.31 -0.74 20.47
CA TYR A 75 -1.22 0.25 20.32
C TYR A 75 0.04 -0.14 21.08
N ASP A 76 -0.04 -1.11 22.01
CA ASP A 76 1.12 -1.68 22.71
C ASP A 76 1.71 -2.86 21.96
N ALA A 77 1.02 -3.35 20.92
CA ALA A 77 1.61 -4.32 20.03
C ALA A 77 2.91 -3.75 19.45
N PRO A 78 3.98 -4.55 19.38
CA PRO A 78 5.24 -4.07 18.83
C PRO A 78 4.98 -3.49 17.45
N VAL A 79 5.34 -2.22 17.26
CA VAL A 79 5.32 -1.60 15.93
C VAL A 79 6.25 -2.43 15.08
N VAL A 80 5.69 -3.25 14.21
CA VAL A 80 6.45 -3.92 13.18
C VAL A 80 6.93 -2.84 12.23
N ASN A 81 8.07 -2.23 12.57
CA ASN A 81 8.74 -1.32 11.67
C ASN A 81 9.07 -2.14 10.41
N ALA A 82 8.37 -1.89 9.33
CA ALA A 82 8.83 -2.36 8.03
C ALA A 82 10.12 -1.60 7.68
N PRO A 83 11.13 -2.23 7.11
CA PRO A 83 11.34 -3.64 6.93
C PRO A 83 12.67 -4.13 7.55
N THR A 84 12.61 -4.92 8.56
CA THR A 84 13.75 -5.77 8.94
C THR A 84 13.77 -7.10 8.15
N GLY A 85 13.03 -7.19 7.06
CA GLY A 85 12.93 -8.39 6.22
C GLY A 85 11.91 -9.42 6.72
N GLU A 86 11.19 -9.16 7.79
CA GLU A 86 10.08 -10.03 8.23
C GLU A 86 8.80 -9.65 7.48
N ALA A 87 8.07 -10.67 7.01
CA ALA A 87 6.80 -10.48 6.34
C ALA A 87 5.75 -9.95 7.34
N LEU A 88 5.03 -8.88 6.97
CA LEU A 88 3.96 -8.31 7.78
C LEU A 88 2.77 -9.28 7.89
N TYR A 89 2.54 -10.07 6.86
CA TYR A 89 1.54 -11.14 6.81
C TYR A 89 1.88 -12.10 5.67
N THR A 90 1.27 -13.29 5.70
CA THR A 90 1.44 -14.32 4.67
C THR A 90 0.11 -14.55 3.96
N LEU A 91 0.16 -14.69 2.65
CA LEU A 91 -0.97 -15.02 1.80
C LEU A 91 -0.64 -16.24 0.95
N GLU A 92 -1.63 -17.08 0.71
CA GLU A 92 -1.57 -18.05 -0.38
C GLU A 92 -1.89 -17.34 -1.68
N VAL A 93 -1.01 -17.43 -2.67
CA VAL A 93 -1.15 -16.77 -3.96
C VAL A 93 -0.95 -17.72 -5.12
N GLU A 94 -1.69 -17.47 -6.20
CA GLU A 94 -1.45 -18.10 -7.50
C GLU A 94 -0.36 -17.31 -8.23
N VAL A 95 0.74 -17.96 -8.55
CA VAL A 95 1.89 -17.38 -9.25
C VAL A 95 1.83 -17.76 -10.72
N THR A 96 1.94 -16.76 -11.59
CA THR A 96 2.10 -16.89 -13.04
C THR A 96 3.35 -16.13 -13.49
N HIS A 97 3.72 -16.26 -14.75
CA HIS A 97 4.92 -15.62 -15.30
C HIS A 97 4.61 -14.96 -16.64
N TYR A 98 5.17 -13.78 -16.87
CA TYR A 98 5.03 -13.03 -18.10
C TYR A 98 6.37 -12.43 -18.58
N CYS A 99 6.44 -12.08 -19.83
CA CYS A 99 7.55 -11.31 -20.42
C CYS A 99 6.99 -10.13 -21.21
N ALA A 100 7.85 -9.17 -21.55
CA ALA A 100 7.45 -7.97 -22.29
C ALA A 100 7.20 -8.21 -23.80
N CYS A 101 6.70 -9.37 -24.20
CA CYS A 101 6.40 -9.68 -25.60
C CYS A 101 4.92 -9.49 -25.92
N ALA A 102 4.60 -9.37 -27.22
CA ALA A 102 3.23 -9.16 -27.68
C ALA A 102 2.27 -10.30 -27.31
N LYS A 103 2.75 -11.53 -27.06
CA LYS A 103 1.93 -12.64 -26.59
C LYS A 103 1.47 -12.50 -25.15
N CYS A 104 2.33 -11.91 -24.27
CA CYS A 104 2.02 -11.67 -22.87
C CYS A 104 1.31 -10.32 -22.65
N CYS A 105 1.78 -9.26 -23.34
CA CYS A 105 1.36 -7.89 -23.06
C CYS A 105 0.51 -7.26 -24.19
N GLY A 106 0.23 -7.99 -25.28
CA GLY A 106 -0.57 -7.46 -26.38
C GLY A 106 0.01 -6.15 -26.94
N SER A 107 -0.83 -5.12 -27.05
CA SER A 107 -0.44 -3.78 -27.51
C SER A 107 0.50 -3.05 -26.53
N ASN A 108 0.60 -3.49 -25.27
CA ASN A 108 1.43 -2.89 -24.24
C ASN A 108 2.85 -3.48 -24.19
N ALA A 109 3.25 -4.26 -25.17
CA ALA A 109 4.56 -4.92 -25.26
C ALA A 109 5.70 -3.92 -25.59
N GLN A 110 5.85 -2.89 -24.78
CA GLN A 110 6.86 -1.84 -24.95
C GLN A 110 8.05 -1.98 -23.98
N GLY A 111 8.03 -3.01 -23.15
CA GLY A 111 9.06 -3.24 -22.12
C GLY A 111 8.97 -2.29 -20.92
N LEU A 112 7.93 -1.48 -20.84
CA LEU A 112 7.66 -0.61 -19.69
C LEU A 112 6.60 -1.23 -18.79
N THR A 113 6.79 -1.14 -17.49
CA THR A 113 5.80 -1.49 -16.47
C THR A 113 4.79 -0.37 -16.31
N ALA A 114 3.67 -0.65 -15.66
CA ALA A 114 2.64 0.34 -15.36
C ALA A 114 3.13 1.45 -14.41
N SER A 115 4.22 1.23 -13.64
CA SER A 115 4.89 2.28 -12.86
C SER A 115 5.81 3.18 -13.70
N GLY A 116 5.95 2.90 -15.00
CA GLY A 116 6.81 3.66 -15.93
C GLY A 116 8.29 3.23 -15.94
N LYS A 117 8.65 2.18 -15.22
CA LYS A 117 10.02 1.64 -15.20
C LYS A 117 10.24 0.64 -16.34
N GLN A 118 11.50 0.47 -16.76
CA GLN A 118 11.87 -0.62 -17.65
C GLN A 118 11.64 -1.97 -16.91
N ALA A 119 10.89 -2.89 -17.54
CA ALA A 119 10.62 -4.20 -16.97
C ALA A 119 11.92 -4.98 -16.72
N ALA A 120 12.10 -5.48 -15.52
CA ALA A 120 13.32 -6.16 -15.08
C ALA A 120 13.01 -7.34 -14.15
N VAL A 121 13.92 -8.30 -14.06
CA VAL A 121 13.86 -9.40 -13.10
C VAL A 121 13.77 -8.85 -11.67
N GLY A 122 12.92 -9.45 -10.85
CA GLY A 122 12.59 -8.95 -9.51
C GLY A 122 11.33 -8.06 -9.48
N MET A 123 10.72 -7.78 -10.62
CA MET A 123 9.44 -7.05 -10.70
C MET A 123 8.26 -8.00 -10.90
N VAL A 124 7.12 -7.63 -10.36
CA VAL A 124 5.87 -8.38 -10.51
C VAL A 124 4.71 -7.46 -10.87
N ALA A 125 3.72 -8.02 -11.57
CA ALA A 125 2.40 -7.43 -11.74
C ALA A 125 1.44 -8.00 -10.70
N MET A 126 0.71 -7.11 -10.03
CA MET A 126 -0.35 -7.43 -9.07
C MET A 126 -1.55 -6.49 -9.26
N SER A 127 -2.65 -6.80 -8.58
CA SER A 127 -3.81 -5.91 -8.46
C SER A 127 -3.42 -4.54 -7.91
N SER A 128 -4.16 -3.50 -8.28
CA SER A 128 -4.00 -2.14 -7.75
C SER A 128 -4.25 -2.04 -6.23
N HIS A 129 -4.81 -3.10 -5.62
CA HIS A 129 -4.88 -3.26 -4.17
C HIS A 129 -3.48 -3.16 -3.50
N TYR A 130 -2.43 -3.58 -4.20
CA TYR A 130 -1.04 -3.49 -3.74
C TYR A 130 -0.36 -2.30 -4.42
N PRO A 131 0.00 -1.22 -3.70
CA PRO A 131 0.70 -0.07 -4.28
C PRO A 131 2.00 -0.45 -4.98
N PHE A 132 2.42 0.35 -5.98
CA PHE A 132 3.76 0.23 -6.54
C PHE A 132 4.82 0.43 -5.44
N GLY A 133 5.90 -0.37 -5.50
CA GLY A 133 6.93 -0.40 -4.48
C GLY A 133 6.66 -1.38 -3.34
N THR A 134 5.46 -1.99 -3.25
CA THR A 134 5.20 -3.07 -2.29
C THR A 134 6.20 -4.20 -2.53
N GLN A 135 6.87 -4.63 -1.46
CA GLN A 135 7.79 -5.77 -1.49
C GLN A 135 7.06 -7.04 -1.08
N ILE A 136 7.28 -8.11 -1.82
CA ILE A 136 6.73 -9.43 -1.53
C ILE A 136 7.83 -10.48 -1.62
N MET A 137 7.76 -11.48 -0.76
CA MET A 137 8.68 -12.62 -0.78
C MET A 137 7.93 -13.86 -1.28
N ILE A 138 8.44 -14.47 -2.33
CA ILE A 138 7.89 -15.71 -2.89
C ILE A 138 9.00 -16.75 -2.90
N ASN A 139 8.82 -17.84 -2.16
CA ASN A 139 9.79 -18.93 -2.07
C ASN A 139 11.24 -18.45 -1.77
N GLY A 140 11.37 -17.49 -0.84
CA GLY A 140 12.67 -16.95 -0.42
C GLY A 140 13.27 -15.90 -1.35
N THR A 141 12.60 -15.55 -2.46
CA THR A 141 13.04 -14.51 -3.39
C THR A 141 12.20 -13.25 -3.21
N MET A 142 12.85 -12.10 -3.07
CA MET A 142 12.21 -10.81 -2.94
C MET A 142 11.84 -10.23 -4.31
N TYR A 143 10.61 -9.74 -4.43
CA TYR A 143 10.07 -9.06 -5.61
C TYR A 143 9.47 -7.71 -5.22
N THR A 144 9.34 -6.82 -6.20
CA THR A 144 8.70 -5.51 -6.02
C THR A 144 7.52 -5.38 -6.99
N VAL A 145 6.39 -4.91 -6.49
CA VAL A 145 5.21 -4.61 -7.32
C VAL A 145 5.50 -3.34 -8.13
N GLU A 146 5.67 -3.50 -9.44
CA GLU A 146 5.96 -2.40 -10.36
C GLU A 146 5.06 -2.41 -11.60
N ASP A 147 4.23 -3.45 -11.73
CA ASP A 147 3.39 -3.60 -12.91
C ASP A 147 1.94 -3.89 -12.55
N ARG A 148 1.07 -3.77 -13.55
CA ARG A 148 -0.36 -4.13 -13.48
C ARG A 148 -0.67 -5.14 -14.56
N GLY A 149 -1.46 -6.13 -14.21
CA GLY A 149 -1.94 -7.12 -15.17
C GLY A 149 -3.29 -6.75 -15.77
N GLY A 150 -3.76 -7.56 -16.70
CA GLY A 150 -5.12 -7.49 -17.20
C GLY A 150 -6.16 -7.87 -16.11
N SER A 151 -7.43 -7.95 -16.49
CA SER A 151 -8.54 -8.22 -15.55
C SER A 151 -8.35 -9.46 -14.69
N GLY A 152 -7.64 -10.47 -15.17
CA GLY A 152 -7.35 -11.70 -14.41
C GLY A 152 -6.38 -11.49 -13.25
N ILE A 153 -5.55 -10.46 -13.28
CA ILE A 153 -4.67 -10.03 -12.19
C ILE A 153 -5.38 -8.95 -11.37
N GLU A 154 -5.93 -7.94 -12.02
CA GLU A 154 -6.56 -6.80 -11.35
C GLU A 154 -7.72 -7.21 -10.43
N ASN A 155 -8.54 -8.15 -10.87
CA ASN A 155 -9.71 -8.62 -10.10
C ASN A 155 -9.40 -9.77 -9.13
N ASN A 156 -8.14 -10.13 -8.95
CA ASN A 156 -7.73 -11.21 -8.05
C ASN A 156 -6.51 -10.80 -7.20
N ILE A 157 -6.78 -10.37 -5.97
CA ILE A 157 -5.74 -9.97 -5.00
C ILE A 157 -4.81 -11.13 -4.59
N HIS A 158 -5.18 -12.37 -4.87
CA HIS A 158 -4.38 -13.57 -4.61
C HIS A 158 -3.64 -14.06 -5.85
N ARG A 159 -3.37 -13.20 -6.83
CA ARG A 159 -2.58 -13.55 -8.02
C ARG A 159 -1.41 -12.61 -8.21
N VAL A 160 -0.26 -13.22 -8.46
CA VAL A 160 1.01 -12.54 -8.75
C VAL A 160 1.51 -13.01 -10.11
N ASP A 161 1.92 -12.08 -10.97
CA ASP A 161 2.52 -12.39 -12.26
C ASP A 161 3.97 -11.92 -12.26
N ILE A 162 4.92 -12.86 -12.28
CA ILE A 162 6.35 -12.58 -12.16
C ILE A 162 6.93 -12.26 -13.54
N TYR A 163 7.62 -11.13 -13.64
CA TYR A 163 8.35 -10.81 -14.87
C TYR A 163 9.55 -11.72 -15.07
N VAL A 164 9.67 -12.26 -16.28
CA VAL A 164 10.85 -12.97 -16.77
C VAL A 164 11.23 -12.44 -18.16
N PRO A 165 12.52 -12.42 -18.54
CA PRO A 165 12.94 -11.77 -19.78
C PRO A 165 12.54 -12.52 -21.06
N ASP A 166 12.23 -13.83 -20.96
CA ASP A 166 12.03 -14.70 -22.11
C ASP A 166 10.67 -15.42 -22.07
N HIS A 167 9.96 -15.45 -23.21
CA HIS A 167 8.65 -16.06 -23.32
C HIS A 167 8.65 -17.57 -23.06
N GLN A 168 9.68 -18.28 -23.55
CA GLN A 168 9.79 -19.72 -23.33
C GLN A 168 10.08 -20.01 -21.86
N GLN A 169 10.80 -19.14 -21.18
CA GLN A 169 10.99 -19.23 -19.73
C GLN A 169 9.67 -19.08 -18.99
N ALA A 170 8.84 -18.08 -19.33
CA ALA A 170 7.53 -17.90 -18.75
C ALA A 170 6.65 -19.15 -18.90
N LEU A 171 6.65 -19.75 -20.09
CA LEU A 171 5.89 -20.98 -20.35
C LEU A 171 6.39 -22.18 -19.54
N ARG A 172 7.71 -22.34 -19.39
CA ARG A 172 8.30 -23.44 -18.61
C ARG A 172 8.03 -23.34 -17.12
N MET A 173 8.05 -22.10 -16.57
CA MET A 173 7.77 -21.87 -15.16
C MET A 173 6.29 -22.08 -14.82
N GLY A 174 5.41 -21.90 -15.80
CA GLY A 174 4.00 -22.24 -15.69
C GLY A 174 3.25 -21.46 -14.61
N ARG A 175 2.34 -22.17 -13.95
CA ARG A 175 1.46 -21.65 -12.90
C ARG A 175 1.52 -22.57 -11.69
N TYR A 176 1.57 -21.99 -10.49
CA TYR A 176 1.54 -22.74 -9.24
C TYR A 176 0.95 -21.89 -8.10
N THR A 177 0.61 -22.54 -6.98
CA THR A 177 0.17 -21.87 -5.75
C THR A 177 1.25 -22.03 -4.67
N THR A 178 1.46 -21.00 -3.88
CA THR A 178 2.43 -21.01 -2.77
C THR A 178 1.98 -20.09 -1.65
#